data_389e10aba1546c8aa42d6111f4e56964
#
_entry.id   389e10aba1546c8aa42d6111f4e56964
#
_cell.length_a   1.000
_cell.length_b   1.000
_cell.length_c   1.000
_cell.angle_alpha   90.00
_cell.angle_beta   90.00
_cell.angle_gamma   90.00
#
_symmetry.space_group_name_H-M   'P 1'
#
loop_
_entity.id
_entity.type
_entity.pdbx_description
1 polymer ?
#
loop_
_entity_poly.entity_id
_entity_poly.type
_entity_poly.pdbx_seq_one_letter_code
_entity_poly.pdbx_strand_id
1 'polypeptide(L)'
;MQYIKFGNTGMDVSRICLGMMSFGKPGKENGVFPWARDYDDAKPLFKKAVDLGINYFDTANVYQMGSSEEITGRLVRDFGLDRDEIVVATKVHFDMRPGRSNGGGSSRKNILSEIDHSLKRLKS
;
A
#
# COMPACT_ATOMS: atom_id res chain seq x y z
N MET A 1 -6.41 20.35 -5.27
CA MET A 1 -5.15 19.59 -5.45
C MET A 1 -4.56 19.91 -6.81
N GLN A 2 -3.24 19.94 -6.93
CA GLN A 2 -2.55 19.98 -8.23
C GLN A 2 -2.19 18.56 -8.65
N TYR A 3 -2.40 18.23 -9.94
CA TYR A 3 -2.00 16.97 -10.53
C TYR A 3 -0.84 17.20 -11.50
N ILE A 4 0.05 16.23 -11.56
CA ILE A 4 1.23 16.24 -12.45
C ILE A 4 1.37 14.89 -13.15
N LYS A 5 2.04 14.87 -14.28
CA LYS A 5 2.40 13.61 -14.94
C LYS A 5 3.43 12.85 -14.10
N PHE A 6 3.17 11.57 -13.87
CA PHE A 6 4.12 10.67 -13.20
C PHE A 6 5.20 10.23 -14.18
N GLY A 7 6.24 11.06 -14.28
CA GLY A 7 7.29 10.85 -15.29
C GLY A 7 6.73 10.77 -16.71
N ASN A 8 7.14 9.76 -17.46
CA ASN A 8 6.70 9.50 -18.83
C ASN A 8 5.64 8.41 -18.94
N THR A 9 4.97 8.07 -17.84
CA THR A 9 3.99 6.97 -17.81
C THR A 9 2.62 7.36 -18.38
N GLY A 10 2.35 8.66 -18.50
CA GLY A 10 1.03 9.18 -18.90
C GLY A 10 0.04 9.35 -17.76
N MET A 11 0.28 8.74 -16.60
CA MET A 11 -0.61 8.84 -15.43
C MET A 11 -0.61 10.26 -14.86
N ASP A 12 -1.78 10.72 -14.41
CA ASP A 12 -1.94 11.95 -13.63
C ASP A 12 -2.03 11.61 -12.14
N VAL A 13 -1.09 12.12 -11.36
CA VAL A 13 -1.04 11.90 -9.91
C VAL A 13 -1.06 13.22 -9.15
N SER A 14 -1.65 13.21 -7.98
CA SER A 14 -1.56 14.34 -7.05
C SER A 14 -0.10 14.59 -6.67
N ARG A 15 0.29 15.87 -6.54
CA ARG A 15 1.66 16.24 -6.14
C ARG A 15 2.04 15.75 -4.74
N ILE A 16 1.04 15.42 -3.94
CA ILE A 16 1.19 14.82 -2.61
C ILE A 16 0.66 13.40 -2.67
N CYS A 17 1.45 12.46 -2.19
CA CYS A 17 1.09 11.07 -2.03
C CYS A 17 0.78 10.78 -0.57
N LEU A 18 -0.20 9.92 -0.29
CA LEU A 18 -0.41 9.38 1.04
C LEU A 18 0.43 8.11 1.23
N GLY A 19 1.47 8.20 2.06
CA GLY A 19 2.24 7.02 2.50
C GLY A 19 1.44 6.18 3.48
N MET A 20 1.33 4.88 3.20
CA MET A 20 0.52 3.93 3.97
C MET A 20 1.35 3.13 4.99
N MET A 21 2.64 3.39 5.14
CA MET A 21 3.52 2.66 6.06
C MET A 21 3.05 2.72 7.52
N SER A 22 2.39 3.82 7.91
CA SER A 22 1.89 3.99 9.28
C SER A 22 0.56 3.28 9.54
N PHE A 23 -0.04 2.65 8.54
CA PHE A 23 -1.32 1.98 8.65
C PHE A 23 -1.15 0.47 8.50
N GLY A 24 -1.77 -0.27 9.43
CA GLY A 24 -1.67 -1.72 9.51
C GLY A 24 -1.96 -2.19 10.93
N LYS A 25 -1.92 -3.49 11.16
CA LYS A 25 -2.10 -4.03 12.51
C LYS A 25 -0.89 -3.68 13.37
N PRO A 26 -1.06 -2.95 14.48
CA PRO A 26 0.05 -2.69 15.39
C PRO A 26 0.49 -3.99 16.07
N GLY A 27 1.79 -4.09 16.38
CA GLY A 27 2.34 -5.28 17.03
C GLY A 27 3.80 -5.08 17.39
N LYS A 28 4.40 -6.12 17.95
CA LYS A 28 5.83 -6.16 18.36
C LYS A 28 6.62 -7.24 17.63
N GLU A 29 5.99 -7.92 16.68
CA GLU A 29 6.60 -8.97 15.91
C GLU A 29 7.56 -8.38 14.85
N ASN A 30 8.45 -9.21 14.32
CA ASN A 30 9.40 -8.80 13.29
C ASN A 30 8.66 -8.24 12.06
N GLY A 31 9.04 -7.04 11.62
CA GLY A 31 8.40 -6.37 10.47
C GLY A 31 7.09 -5.67 10.80
N VAL A 32 6.68 -5.64 12.07
CA VAL A 32 5.47 -4.95 12.55
C VAL A 32 5.88 -3.86 13.53
N PHE A 33 5.28 -2.69 13.39
CA PHE A 33 5.60 -1.55 14.24
C PHE A 33 4.52 -1.29 15.29
N PRO A 34 4.86 -1.10 16.57
CA PRO A 34 3.88 -0.86 17.64
C PRO A 34 3.16 0.49 17.51
N TRP A 35 3.72 1.43 16.74
CA TRP A 35 3.14 2.74 16.47
C TRP A 35 2.21 2.74 15.25
N ALA A 36 2.06 1.62 14.56
CA ALA A 36 1.13 1.51 13.44
C ALA A 36 -0.31 1.76 13.89
N ARG A 37 -1.08 2.32 12.99
CA ARG A 37 -2.48 2.62 13.20
C ARG A 37 -3.34 1.61 12.49
N ASP A 38 -4.32 1.09 13.20
CA ASP A 38 -5.27 0.15 12.62
C ASP A 38 -6.25 0.83 11.64
N TYR A 39 -7.22 0.07 11.17
CA TYR A 39 -8.20 0.53 10.21
C TYR A 39 -9.03 1.73 10.72
N ASP A 40 -9.47 1.69 11.97
CA ASP A 40 -10.37 2.71 12.53
C ASP A 40 -9.63 4.04 12.69
N ASP A 41 -8.38 4.01 13.11
CA ASP A 41 -7.50 5.17 13.16
C ASP A 41 -7.11 5.69 11.77
N ALA A 42 -6.91 4.78 10.80
CA ALA A 42 -6.54 5.12 9.42
C ALA A 42 -7.69 5.81 8.66
N LYS A 43 -8.91 5.36 8.89
CA LYS A 43 -10.11 5.77 8.14
C LYS A 43 -10.32 7.28 8.06
N PRO A 44 -10.31 8.06 9.16
CA PRO A 44 -10.50 9.51 9.10
C PRO A 44 -9.34 10.23 8.37
N LEU A 45 -8.12 9.73 8.49
CA LEU A 45 -6.94 10.30 7.82
C LEU A 45 -6.99 10.04 6.31
N PHE A 46 -7.33 8.82 5.92
CA PHE A 46 -7.53 8.45 4.53
C PHE A 46 -8.67 9.26 3.90
N LYS A 47 -9.81 9.37 4.60
CA LYS A 47 -10.92 10.21 4.15
C LYS A 47 -10.47 11.64 3.88
N LYS A 48 -9.72 12.23 4.81
CA LYS A 48 -9.20 13.60 4.65
C LYS A 48 -8.30 13.73 3.44
N ALA A 49 -7.46 12.74 3.17
CA ALA A 49 -6.59 12.72 1.99
C ALA A 49 -7.41 12.69 0.69
N VAL A 50 -8.42 11.83 0.63
CA VAL A 50 -9.34 11.74 -0.51
C VAL A 50 -10.11 13.05 -0.72
N ASP A 51 -10.67 13.63 0.35
CA ASP A 51 -11.40 14.91 0.32
C ASP A 51 -10.52 16.08 -0.19
N LEU A 52 -9.21 16.01 0.03
CA LEU A 52 -8.23 16.95 -0.49
C LEU A 52 -7.81 16.68 -1.95
N GLY A 53 -8.29 15.60 -2.54
CA GLY A 53 -8.01 15.20 -3.91
C GLY A 53 -6.72 14.41 -4.09
N ILE A 54 -6.21 13.75 -3.03
CA ILE A 54 -5.10 12.81 -3.19
C ILE A 54 -5.63 11.56 -3.90
N ASN A 55 -4.98 11.21 -5.01
CA ASN A 55 -5.28 10.00 -5.79
C ASN A 55 -4.10 9.02 -5.87
N TYR A 56 -3.02 9.26 -5.11
CA TYR A 56 -1.84 8.42 -5.08
C TYR A 56 -1.56 7.92 -3.66
N PHE A 57 -1.53 6.59 -3.51
CA PHE A 57 -1.34 5.89 -2.23
C PHE A 57 -0.14 4.95 -2.35
N ASP A 58 0.82 5.05 -1.44
CA ASP A 58 2.08 4.30 -1.48
C ASP A 58 2.17 3.32 -0.31
N THR A 59 2.06 2.03 -0.58
CA THR A 59 2.23 0.95 0.38
C THR A 59 3.42 0.04 0.02
N ALA A 60 3.60 -1.05 0.72
CA ALA A 60 4.55 -2.12 0.39
C ALA A 60 4.07 -3.45 1.01
N ASN A 61 4.50 -4.57 0.41
CA ASN A 61 4.18 -5.89 0.95
C ASN A 61 4.67 -6.08 2.39
N VAL A 62 5.85 -5.53 2.73
CA VAL A 62 6.45 -5.67 4.06
C VAL A 62 5.83 -4.78 5.13
N TYR A 63 5.10 -3.71 4.74
CA TYR A 63 4.52 -2.82 5.75
C TYR A 63 3.51 -3.56 6.63
N GLN A 64 3.85 -3.66 7.91
CA GLN A 64 3.10 -4.43 8.90
C GLN A 64 2.81 -5.87 8.43
N MET A 65 3.79 -6.49 7.74
CA MET A 65 3.71 -7.84 7.18
C MET A 65 2.45 -8.08 6.32
N GLY A 66 2.14 -7.10 5.46
CA GLY A 66 1.03 -7.15 4.50
C GLY A 66 -0.26 -6.50 4.99
N SER A 67 -0.44 -6.25 6.30
CA SER A 67 -1.69 -5.66 6.79
C SER A 67 -1.88 -4.20 6.35
N SER A 68 -0.82 -3.50 5.97
CA SER A 68 -0.93 -2.18 5.33
C SER A 68 -1.64 -2.27 3.98
N GLU A 69 -1.30 -3.26 3.15
CA GLU A 69 -2.00 -3.50 1.89
C GLU A 69 -3.46 -3.91 2.11
N GLU A 70 -3.74 -4.76 3.12
CA GLU A 70 -5.11 -5.16 3.47
C GLU A 70 -5.97 -3.94 3.86
N ILE A 71 -5.43 -3.05 4.71
CA ILE A 71 -6.10 -1.82 5.12
C ILE A 71 -6.29 -0.87 3.93
N THR A 72 -5.25 -0.69 3.10
CA THR A 72 -5.33 0.16 1.90
C THR A 72 -6.44 -0.32 0.97
N GLY A 73 -6.47 -1.60 0.63
CA GLY A 73 -7.50 -2.16 -0.23
C GLY A 73 -8.90 -2.07 0.38
N ARG A 74 -9.03 -2.23 1.71
CA ARG A 74 -10.30 -2.04 2.39
C ARG A 74 -10.76 -0.59 2.32
N LEU A 75 -9.89 0.38 2.59
CA LEU A 75 -10.20 1.81 2.52
C LEU A 75 -10.64 2.23 1.10
N VAL A 76 -9.91 1.80 0.07
CA VAL A 76 -10.28 2.07 -1.33
C VAL A 76 -11.71 1.62 -1.62
N ARG A 77 -12.09 0.41 -1.20
CA ARG A 77 -13.45 -0.11 -1.42
C ARG A 77 -14.51 0.59 -0.56
N ASP A 78 -14.22 0.79 0.73
CA ASP A 78 -15.19 1.38 1.67
C ASP A 78 -15.52 2.85 1.32
N PHE A 79 -14.58 3.56 0.67
CA PHE A 79 -14.81 4.90 0.13
C PHE A 79 -15.29 4.92 -1.32
N GLY A 80 -15.49 3.75 -1.94
CA GLY A 80 -15.98 3.64 -3.31
C GLY A 80 -15.10 4.32 -4.34
N LEU A 81 -13.77 4.31 -4.13
CA LEU A 81 -12.84 4.95 -5.07
C LEU A 81 -12.75 4.11 -6.34
N ASP A 82 -12.89 4.78 -7.48
CA ASP A 82 -12.71 4.14 -8.77
C ASP A 82 -11.24 3.75 -8.95
N ARG A 83 -11.01 2.46 -9.19
CA ARG A 83 -9.66 1.90 -9.32
C ARG A 83 -8.91 2.48 -10.53
N ASP A 84 -9.62 2.91 -11.57
CA ASP A 84 -9.03 3.52 -12.76
C ASP A 84 -8.61 4.99 -12.54
N GLU A 85 -9.17 5.65 -11.52
CA GLU A 85 -8.87 7.05 -11.20
C GLU A 85 -7.79 7.23 -10.14
N ILE A 86 -7.38 6.15 -9.47
CA ILE A 86 -6.38 6.19 -8.40
C ILE A 86 -5.15 5.36 -8.73
N VAL A 87 -4.02 5.74 -8.16
CA VAL A 87 -2.78 4.98 -8.22
C VAL A 87 -2.48 4.40 -6.84
N VAL A 88 -2.41 3.08 -6.75
CA VAL A 88 -1.92 2.36 -5.58
C VAL A 88 -0.59 1.73 -5.93
N ALA A 89 0.50 2.29 -5.40
CA ALA A 89 1.84 1.73 -5.54
C ALA A 89 2.12 0.76 -4.39
N THR A 90 2.73 -0.37 -4.72
CA THR A 90 3.31 -1.27 -3.73
C THR A 90 4.74 -1.64 -4.09
N LYS A 91 5.45 -2.33 -3.21
CA LYS A 91 6.87 -2.62 -3.34
C LYS A 91 7.16 -4.04 -2.91
N VAL A 92 8.27 -4.58 -3.43
CA VAL A 92 8.81 -5.90 -3.07
C VAL A 92 10.31 -5.78 -2.87
N HIS A 93 10.82 -6.41 -1.84
CA HIS A 93 12.26 -6.66 -1.62
C HIS A 93 12.47 -7.46 -0.34
N PHE A 94 11.93 -6.96 0.79
CA PHE A 94 12.15 -7.57 2.10
C PHE A 94 11.50 -8.95 2.20
N ASP A 95 12.01 -9.74 3.11
CA ASP A 95 11.58 -11.12 3.29
C ASP A 95 10.18 -11.18 3.91
N MET A 96 9.23 -11.70 3.15
CA MET A 96 7.86 -11.94 3.60
C MET A 96 7.65 -13.37 4.12
N ARG A 97 8.65 -14.23 3.97
CA ARG A 97 8.63 -15.66 4.35
C ARG A 97 9.95 -16.05 5.02
N PRO A 98 10.21 -15.52 6.22
CA PRO A 98 11.47 -15.78 6.92
C PRO A 98 11.85 -17.27 6.99
N GLY A 99 13.10 -17.57 6.71
CA GLY A 99 13.62 -18.94 6.69
C GLY A 99 13.39 -19.71 5.38
N ARG A 100 12.80 -19.10 4.36
CA ARG A 100 12.66 -19.70 3.04
C ARG A 100 13.67 -19.13 2.03
N SER A 101 14.32 -19.96 1.25
CA SER A 101 15.38 -19.58 0.29
C SER A 101 14.93 -18.54 -0.76
N ASN A 102 13.64 -18.43 -1.03
CA ASN A 102 13.05 -17.47 -1.97
C ASN A 102 11.99 -16.59 -1.29
N GLY A 103 12.19 -16.27 -0.01
CA GLY A 103 11.25 -15.48 0.79
C GLY A 103 11.27 -13.99 0.49
N GLY A 104 12.38 -13.49 -0.08
CA GLY A 104 12.59 -12.06 -0.34
C GLY A 104 13.48 -11.81 -1.55
N GLY A 105 13.97 -10.58 -1.68
CA GLY A 105 14.84 -10.12 -2.76
C GLY A 105 14.07 -9.65 -4.00
N SER A 106 14.83 -9.22 -5.01
CA SER A 106 14.30 -8.61 -6.24
C SER A 106 14.50 -9.51 -7.47
N SER A 107 14.54 -10.84 -7.27
CA SER A 107 14.55 -11.77 -8.40
C SER A 107 13.22 -11.67 -9.16
N ARG A 108 13.26 -11.87 -10.49
CA ARG A 108 12.04 -11.90 -11.32
C ARG A 108 11.00 -12.86 -10.75
N LYS A 109 11.42 -14.04 -10.25
CA LYS A 109 10.54 -15.01 -9.61
C LYS A 109 9.82 -14.41 -8.39
N ASN A 110 10.56 -13.75 -7.49
CA ASN A 110 9.98 -13.17 -6.28
C ASN A 110 9.07 -11.98 -6.61
N ILE A 111 9.47 -11.12 -7.56
CA ILE A 111 8.64 -9.98 -8.00
C ILE A 111 7.28 -10.47 -8.51
N LEU A 112 7.26 -11.46 -9.41
CA LEU A 112 6.00 -12.00 -9.95
C LEU A 112 5.15 -12.70 -8.88
N SER A 113 5.79 -13.44 -7.97
CA SER A 113 5.07 -14.08 -6.86
C SER A 113 4.49 -13.08 -5.89
N GLU A 114 5.25 -12.03 -5.54
CA GLU A 114 4.79 -11.06 -4.56
C GLU A 114 3.74 -10.10 -5.11
N ILE A 115 3.73 -9.78 -6.40
CA ILE A 115 2.62 -8.98 -6.97
C ILE A 115 1.29 -9.74 -6.87
N ASP A 116 1.27 -11.04 -7.10
CA ASP A 116 0.07 -11.86 -6.93
C ASP A 116 -0.42 -11.86 -5.47
N HIS A 117 0.50 -11.92 -4.51
CA HIS A 117 0.16 -11.82 -3.08
C HIS A 117 -0.34 -10.41 -2.71
N SER A 118 0.30 -9.36 -3.24
CA SER A 118 -0.11 -7.97 -3.01
C SER A 118 -1.51 -7.68 -3.57
N LEU A 119 -1.82 -8.14 -4.79
CA LEU A 119 -3.14 -8.01 -5.39
C LEU A 119 -4.22 -8.71 -4.54
N LYS A 120 -3.91 -9.90 -4.00
CA LYS A 120 -4.84 -10.59 -3.09
C LYS A 120 -5.10 -9.81 -1.80
N ARG A 121 -4.07 -9.21 -1.18
CA ARG A 121 -4.22 -8.39 0.03
C ARG A 121 -4.97 -7.09 -0.26
N LEU A 122 -4.64 -6.43 -1.35
CA LEU A 122 -5.33 -5.22 -1.81
C LEU A 122 -6.77 -5.51 -2.28
N LYS A 123 -7.07 -6.75 -2.67
CA LYS A 123 -8.31 -7.18 -3.34
C LYS A 123 -8.57 -6.37 -4.61
N SER A 124 -7.51 -6.21 -5.39
CA SER A 124 -7.46 -5.40 -6.62
C SER A 124 -7.24 -6.31 -7.82
#